data_ded8b8bb3b213211800689b1512f624e
#
_entry.id   ded8b8bb3b213211800689b1512f624e
#
_cell.length_a   1.000
_cell.length_b   1.000
_cell.length_c   1.000
_cell.angle_alpha   90.00
_cell.angle_beta   90.00
_cell.angle_gamma   90.00
#
_symmetry.space_group_name_H-M   'P 1'
#
loop_
_entity.id
_entity.type
_entity.pdbx_description
1 polymer ?
#
loop_
_entity_poly.entity_id
_entity_poly.type
_entity_poly.pdbx_seq_one_letter_code
_entity_poly.pdbx_strand_id
1 'polypeptide(L)'
;KILFLISLLINGVLFAQIPAYYSNVNLTLTGMALKAELAQKITNTHTTLLQYGDIWSTLQQTDLDPTNSNKVLLIYGYDDGDGNPTTDRTRNKNNYGGNIGDWNREHVYAQSLATPNLTTSSPNAGTDAHHLRSSDVQMNGDRGNREFATGSGNAGNVGAYWFPGEEWKGDVARMMMYMYLRYSTQCLPNNVGIGSSV
;
A
#
# COMPACT_ATOMS: atom_id res chain seq x y z
N LYS A 1 -5.47 59.40 20.78
CA LYS A 1 -6.41 58.26 20.87
C LYS A 1 -5.75 57.11 20.17
N ILE A 2 -5.24 56.15 20.96
CA ILE A 2 -4.60 54.89 20.48
C ILE A 2 -5.69 53.83 20.45
N LEU A 3 -6.03 53.36 19.27
CA LEU A 3 -6.96 52.25 19.09
C LEU A 3 -6.18 50.94 19.31
N PHE A 4 -6.47 50.19 20.40
CA PHE A 4 -5.98 48.84 20.60
C PHE A 4 -6.85 47.89 19.79
N LEU A 5 -6.27 47.27 18.76
CA LEU A 5 -6.90 46.19 18.03
C LEU A 5 -6.62 44.88 18.81
N ILE A 6 -7.61 44.35 19.52
CA ILE A 6 -7.54 43.05 20.15
C ILE A 6 -7.81 42.05 19.05
N SER A 7 -6.73 41.40 18.58
CA SER A 7 -6.82 40.20 17.71
C SER A 7 -7.24 39.02 18.56
N LEU A 8 -8.48 38.59 18.44
CA LEU A 8 -9.01 37.38 19.07
C LEU A 8 -8.48 36.19 18.28
N LEU A 9 -7.41 35.57 18.76
CA LEU A 9 -6.94 34.26 18.25
C LEU A 9 -7.95 33.19 18.66
N ILE A 10 -8.88 32.89 17.77
CA ILE A 10 -9.74 31.71 17.89
C ILE A 10 -8.85 30.50 17.57
N ASN A 11 -8.34 29.82 18.60
CA ASN A 11 -7.76 28.51 18.47
C ASN A 11 -8.91 27.53 18.16
N GLY A 12 -9.25 27.40 16.88
CA GLY A 12 -10.13 26.33 16.43
C GLY A 12 -9.43 25.00 16.65
N VAL A 13 -9.93 24.18 17.56
CA VAL A 13 -9.53 22.79 17.68
C VAL A 13 -10.06 22.09 16.43
N LEU A 14 -9.19 21.89 15.44
CA LEU A 14 -9.51 21.11 14.26
C LEU A 14 -9.57 19.63 14.68
N PHE A 15 -10.76 19.16 15.00
CA PHE A 15 -11.00 17.72 15.06
C PHE A 15 -10.93 17.18 13.64
N ALA A 16 -10.04 16.22 13.38
CA ALA A 16 -10.06 15.50 12.14
C ALA A 16 -11.44 14.83 11.99
N GLN A 17 -12.18 15.20 10.96
CA GLN A 17 -13.50 14.64 10.71
C GLN A 17 -13.34 13.16 10.37
N ILE A 18 -13.99 12.30 11.15
CA ILE A 18 -14.04 10.85 10.88
C ILE A 18 -14.77 10.67 9.54
N PRO A 19 -14.15 10.01 8.53
CA PRO A 19 -14.83 9.75 7.27
C PRO A 19 -16.14 9.00 7.48
N ALA A 20 -17.16 9.32 6.69
CA ALA A 20 -18.50 8.72 6.78
C ALA A 20 -18.46 7.18 6.69
N TYR A 21 -17.46 6.61 6.01
CA TYR A 21 -17.23 5.17 5.96
C TYR A 21 -17.12 4.53 7.35
N TYR A 22 -16.55 5.22 8.34
CA TYR A 22 -16.35 4.71 9.70
C TYR A 22 -17.44 5.13 10.68
N SER A 23 -18.52 5.79 10.24
CA SER A 23 -19.55 6.34 11.11
C SER A 23 -20.23 5.32 12.05
N ASN A 24 -20.22 4.05 11.65
CA ASN A 24 -20.78 2.94 12.44
C ASN A 24 -19.71 2.05 13.10
N VAL A 25 -18.46 2.51 13.18
CA VAL A 25 -17.38 1.84 13.90
C VAL A 25 -17.19 2.53 15.24
N ASN A 26 -17.09 1.75 16.31
CA ASN A 26 -16.78 2.30 17.63
C ASN A 26 -15.29 2.61 17.76
N LEU A 27 -14.88 3.81 17.35
CA LEU A 27 -13.49 4.28 17.38
C LEU A 27 -12.99 4.64 18.77
N THR A 28 -13.80 4.48 19.83
CA THR A 28 -13.35 4.65 21.23
C THR A 28 -12.67 3.38 21.77
N LEU A 29 -12.84 2.27 21.08
CA LEU A 29 -12.15 1.02 21.39
C LEU A 29 -10.65 1.13 21.09
N THR A 30 -9.86 0.26 21.73
CA THR A 30 -8.40 0.18 21.54
C THR A 30 -7.95 -1.28 21.34
N GLY A 31 -6.72 -1.46 20.88
CA GLY A 31 -6.09 -2.76 20.74
C GLY A 31 -6.93 -3.75 19.90
N MET A 32 -7.04 -4.98 20.40
CA MET A 32 -7.72 -6.07 19.66
C MET A 32 -9.23 -5.84 19.50
N ALA A 33 -9.88 -5.09 20.38
CA ALA A 33 -11.30 -4.77 20.25
C ALA A 33 -11.54 -3.83 19.06
N LEU A 34 -10.74 -2.77 18.93
CA LEU A 34 -10.80 -1.88 17.76
C LEU A 34 -10.43 -2.64 16.46
N LYS A 35 -9.42 -3.51 16.54
CA LYS A 35 -9.06 -4.36 15.38
C LYS A 35 -10.26 -5.19 14.90
N ALA A 36 -11.01 -5.81 15.82
CA ALA A 36 -12.15 -6.63 15.45
C ALA A 36 -13.27 -5.82 14.77
N GLU A 37 -13.58 -4.64 15.30
CA GLU A 37 -14.54 -3.70 14.70
C GLU A 37 -14.16 -3.29 13.26
N LEU A 38 -12.90 -2.89 13.08
CA LEU A 38 -12.38 -2.49 11.78
C LEU A 38 -12.35 -3.66 10.79
N ALA A 39 -11.93 -4.85 11.25
CA ALA A 39 -11.93 -6.07 10.44
C ALA A 39 -13.35 -6.43 9.95
N GLN A 40 -14.34 -6.36 10.85
CA GLN A 40 -15.73 -6.60 10.50
C GLN A 40 -16.24 -5.56 9.49
N LYS A 41 -15.94 -4.26 9.71
CA LYS A 41 -16.31 -3.19 8.80
C LYS A 41 -15.77 -3.43 7.39
N ILE A 42 -14.45 -3.65 7.28
CA ILE A 42 -13.77 -3.89 6.00
C ILE A 42 -14.36 -5.14 5.31
N THR A 43 -14.53 -6.24 6.03
CA THR A 43 -15.05 -7.49 5.47
C THR A 43 -16.48 -7.34 4.94
N ASN A 44 -17.34 -6.68 5.70
CA ASN A 44 -18.76 -6.51 5.32
C ASN A 44 -18.96 -5.53 4.16
N THR A 45 -18.04 -4.62 3.93
CA THR A 45 -18.14 -3.62 2.86
C THR A 45 -17.35 -3.97 1.60
N HIS A 46 -16.49 -4.97 1.65
CA HIS A 46 -15.76 -5.47 0.48
C HIS A 46 -16.64 -6.45 -0.31
N THR A 47 -17.52 -5.92 -1.12
CA THR A 47 -18.53 -6.69 -1.85
C THR A 47 -18.10 -7.11 -3.25
N THR A 48 -17.09 -6.46 -3.83
CA THR A 48 -16.55 -6.77 -5.17
C THR A 48 -15.29 -7.60 -5.02
N LEU A 49 -15.36 -8.86 -5.43
CA LEU A 49 -14.23 -9.78 -5.43
C LEU A 49 -13.65 -9.87 -6.84
N LEU A 50 -12.35 -9.60 -6.98
CA LEU A 50 -11.65 -9.58 -8.25
C LEU A 50 -10.97 -10.91 -8.55
N GLN A 51 -10.99 -11.33 -9.80
CA GLN A 51 -10.10 -12.35 -10.32
C GLN A 51 -8.70 -11.76 -10.52
N TYR A 52 -7.68 -12.60 -10.52
CA TYR A 52 -6.30 -12.11 -10.72
C TYR A 52 -6.11 -11.42 -12.08
N GLY A 53 -6.86 -11.84 -13.10
CA GLY A 53 -6.89 -11.18 -14.41
C GLY A 53 -7.40 -9.73 -14.37
N ASP A 54 -8.39 -9.44 -13.51
CA ASP A 54 -9.01 -8.12 -13.39
C ASP A 54 -8.05 -7.09 -12.79
N ILE A 55 -7.02 -7.54 -12.06
CA ILE A 55 -6.06 -6.67 -11.40
C ILE A 55 -5.30 -5.79 -12.40
N TRP A 56 -5.07 -6.24 -13.63
CA TRP A 56 -4.43 -5.39 -14.64
C TRP A 56 -5.20 -4.09 -14.88
N SER A 57 -6.49 -4.21 -15.18
CA SER A 57 -7.35 -3.05 -15.43
C SER A 57 -7.63 -2.24 -14.17
N THR A 58 -7.62 -2.90 -13.01
CA THR A 58 -7.77 -2.23 -11.71
C THR A 58 -6.57 -1.31 -11.45
N LEU A 59 -5.34 -1.82 -11.58
CA LEU A 59 -4.13 -1.03 -11.35
C LEU A 59 -3.94 0.10 -12.37
N GLN A 60 -4.40 -0.09 -13.60
CA GLN A 60 -4.44 0.98 -14.59
C GLN A 60 -5.32 2.17 -14.17
N GLN A 61 -6.14 2.02 -13.14
CA GLN A 61 -7.00 3.07 -12.59
C GLN A 61 -6.57 3.50 -11.19
N THR A 62 -6.27 2.55 -10.31
CA THR A 62 -5.91 2.86 -8.91
C THR A 62 -4.52 3.44 -8.76
N ASP A 63 -3.60 3.08 -9.64
CA ASP A 63 -2.22 3.54 -9.63
C ASP A 63 -1.95 4.65 -10.66
N LEU A 64 -2.99 5.26 -11.24
CA LEU A 64 -2.80 6.37 -12.15
C LEU A 64 -1.93 7.47 -11.52
N ASP A 65 -0.98 7.97 -12.32
CA ASP A 65 -0.26 9.18 -11.99
C ASP A 65 -1.24 10.37 -12.00
N PRO A 66 -1.40 11.08 -10.88
CA PRO A 66 -2.34 12.21 -10.78
C PRO A 66 -1.99 13.36 -11.72
N THR A 67 -0.76 13.41 -12.23
CA THR A 67 -0.28 14.44 -13.16
C THR A 67 -0.33 13.99 -14.63
N ASN A 68 -0.47 12.68 -14.88
CA ASN A 68 -0.49 12.12 -16.24
C ASN A 68 -1.33 10.84 -16.33
N SER A 69 -2.57 10.97 -16.78
CA SER A 69 -3.52 9.86 -16.89
C SER A 69 -3.14 8.74 -17.90
N ASN A 70 -2.04 8.90 -18.65
CA ASN A 70 -1.48 7.84 -19.49
C ASN A 70 -0.43 6.99 -18.77
N LYS A 71 -0.06 7.34 -17.54
CA LYS A 71 0.94 6.65 -16.74
C LYS A 71 0.34 6.07 -15.45
N VAL A 72 0.99 5.05 -14.94
CA VAL A 72 0.81 4.53 -13.58
C VAL A 72 2.04 4.84 -12.74
N LEU A 73 1.84 5.04 -11.45
CA LEU A 73 2.90 5.08 -10.45
C LEU A 73 3.41 3.66 -10.20
N LEU A 74 4.71 3.49 -10.16
CA LEU A 74 5.35 2.20 -9.88
C LEU A 74 5.82 2.17 -8.44
N ILE A 75 5.24 1.26 -7.65
CA ILE A 75 5.72 1.08 -6.27
C ILE A 75 7.21 0.74 -6.28
N TYR A 76 7.95 1.30 -5.34
CA TYR A 76 9.41 1.26 -5.21
C TYR A 76 10.17 2.12 -6.24
N GLY A 77 9.53 2.62 -7.30
CA GLY A 77 10.14 3.54 -8.25
C GLY A 77 10.41 4.91 -7.64
N TYR A 78 11.46 5.60 -8.10
CA TYR A 78 11.90 6.87 -7.51
C TYR A 78 12.53 7.85 -8.50
N ASP A 79 12.80 7.45 -9.72
CA ASP A 79 13.40 8.32 -10.73
C ASP A 79 12.73 8.11 -12.10
N ASP A 80 12.60 9.18 -12.88
CA ASP A 80 12.06 9.16 -14.26
C ASP A 80 13.06 9.78 -15.25
N GLY A 81 14.30 10.04 -14.85
CA GLY A 81 15.23 10.86 -15.63
C GLY A 81 16.63 10.31 -15.85
N ASP A 82 16.98 9.17 -15.24
CA ASP A 82 18.32 8.58 -15.33
C ASP A 82 18.54 7.66 -16.54
N GLY A 83 17.46 7.36 -17.28
CA GLY A 83 17.48 6.44 -18.42
C GLY A 83 17.48 4.96 -18.02
N ASN A 84 17.33 4.64 -16.73
CA ASN A 84 17.21 3.29 -16.21
C ASN A 84 15.75 2.95 -15.93
N PRO A 85 15.08 2.16 -16.78
CA PRO A 85 13.67 1.87 -16.60
C PRO A 85 13.34 1.12 -15.31
N THR A 86 14.31 0.42 -14.71
CA THR A 86 14.07 -0.33 -13.46
C THR A 86 13.73 0.59 -12.29
N THR A 87 14.29 1.78 -12.27
CA THR A 87 14.11 2.77 -11.20
C THR A 87 13.04 3.79 -11.49
N ASP A 88 12.41 3.75 -12.68
CA ASP A 88 11.35 4.67 -13.05
C ASP A 88 10.25 4.71 -11.99
N ARG A 89 9.83 5.93 -11.65
CA ARG A 89 8.70 6.18 -10.76
C ARG A 89 7.35 6.03 -11.46
N THR A 90 7.34 6.23 -12.79
CA THR A 90 6.13 6.16 -13.59
C THR A 90 6.36 5.37 -14.87
N ARG A 91 5.31 4.74 -15.40
CA ARG A 91 5.34 4.05 -16.69
C ARG A 91 4.02 4.21 -17.43
N ASN A 92 4.06 4.12 -18.77
CA ASN A 92 2.82 4.07 -19.54
C ASN A 92 1.93 2.93 -19.02
N LYS A 93 0.69 3.24 -18.71
CA LYS A 93 -0.25 2.29 -18.12
C LYS A 93 -0.53 1.06 -18.99
N ASN A 94 -0.24 1.14 -20.29
CA ASN A 94 -0.44 0.03 -21.24
C ASN A 94 0.82 -0.82 -21.45
N ASN A 95 1.96 -0.43 -20.87
CA ASN A 95 3.21 -1.22 -20.92
C ASN A 95 3.27 -2.17 -19.72
N TYR A 96 2.43 -3.20 -19.73
CA TYR A 96 2.36 -4.20 -18.67
C TYR A 96 2.57 -5.62 -19.20
N GLY A 97 3.16 -6.45 -18.37
CA GLY A 97 3.43 -7.85 -18.72
C GLY A 97 4.55 -8.45 -17.89
N GLY A 98 5.46 -9.14 -18.54
CA GLY A 98 6.58 -9.84 -17.90
C GLY A 98 7.95 -9.54 -18.51
N ASN A 99 8.03 -8.64 -19.47
CA ASN A 99 9.30 -8.30 -20.12
C ASN A 99 10.00 -7.16 -19.37
N ILE A 100 11.30 -7.03 -19.60
CA ILE A 100 12.06 -5.85 -19.15
C ILE A 100 11.43 -4.60 -19.78
N GLY A 101 11.15 -3.60 -18.94
CA GLY A 101 10.47 -2.37 -19.34
C GLY A 101 8.95 -2.42 -19.22
N ASP A 102 8.36 -3.57 -18.92
CA ASP A 102 6.95 -3.64 -18.50
C ASP A 102 6.80 -3.33 -17.00
N TRP A 103 5.59 -3.00 -16.59
CA TRP A 103 5.19 -3.13 -15.20
C TRP A 103 4.35 -4.39 -15.01
N ASN A 104 4.38 -4.96 -13.79
CA ASN A 104 3.56 -6.09 -13.42
C ASN A 104 2.86 -5.87 -12.07
N ARG A 105 2.14 -6.90 -11.60
CA ARG A 105 1.33 -6.87 -10.37
C ARG A 105 2.19 -7.32 -9.20
N GLU A 106 2.73 -6.36 -8.46
CA GLU A 106 3.45 -6.63 -7.21
C GLU A 106 2.47 -7.03 -6.10
N HIS A 107 2.71 -8.17 -5.47
CA HIS A 107 2.10 -8.53 -4.21
C HIS A 107 2.91 -7.91 -3.07
N VAL A 108 2.52 -6.72 -2.62
CA VAL A 108 3.23 -6.02 -1.54
C VAL A 108 3.28 -6.87 -0.27
N TYR A 109 2.19 -7.56 0.06
CA TYR A 109 2.24 -8.71 0.95
C TYR A 109 2.64 -9.94 0.12
N ALA A 110 3.91 -10.35 0.19
CA ALA A 110 4.42 -11.44 -0.66
C ALA A 110 3.65 -12.75 -0.40
N GLN A 111 3.28 -13.43 -1.47
CA GLN A 111 2.42 -14.62 -1.42
C GLN A 111 2.97 -15.71 -0.48
N SER A 112 4.28 -15.96 -0.55
CA SER A 112 4.94 -17.01 0.24
C SER A 112 5.13 -16.67 1.72
N LEU A 113 4.91 -15.43 2.11
CA LEU A 113 5.01 -14.99 3.51
C LEU A 113 3.69 -15.12 4.28
N ALA A 114 2.60 -15.38 3.60
CA ALA A 114 1.32 -15.70 4.24
C ALA A 114 1.26 -17.17 4.68
N THR A 115 0.42 -17.48 5.66
CA THR A 115 0.23 -18.86 6.16
C THR A 115 -1.28 -19.16 6.29
N PRO A 116 -1.88 -19.97 5.40
CA PRO A 116 -1.30 -20.55 4.17
C PRO A 116 -0.93 -19.48 3.13
N ASN A 117 -0.05 -19.86 2.18
CA ASN A 117 0.36 -18.96 1.09
C ASN A 117 -0.83 -18.33 0.37
N LEU A 118 -0.67 -17.09 -0.10
CA LEU A 118 -1.66 -16.46 -0.96
C LEU A 118 -1.70 -17.17 -2.32
N THR A 119 -2.89 -17.34 -2.86
CA THR A 119 -3.11 -17.92 -4.18
C THR A 119 -3.84 -16.96 -5.10
N THR A 120 -3.78 -17.19 -6.40
CA THR A 120 -4.41 -16.34 -7.42
C THR A 120 -5.41 -17.09 -8.30
N SER A 121 -5.74 -18.33 -7.94
CA SER A 121 -6.62 -19.21 -8.72
C SER A 121 -8.12 -18.86 -8.60
N SER A 122 -8.48 -18.11 -7.57
CA SER A 122 -9.85 -17.65 -7.32
C SER A 122 -9.81 -16.37 -6.49
N PRO A 123 -10.90 -15.59 -6.41
CA PRO A 123 -10.96 -14.41 -5.54
C PRO A 123 -10.69 -14.74 -4.08
N ASN A 124 -9.62 -14.16 -3.54
CA ASN A 124 -9.18 -14.36 -2.15
C ASN A 124 -8.18 -13.27 -1.73
N ALA A 125 -7.44 -13.48 -0.65
CA ALA A 125 -6.42 -12.54 -0.20
C ALA A 125 -5.34 -12.23 -1.25
N GLY A 126 -4.98 -13.20 -2.10
CA GLY A 126 -3.98 -13.01 -3.15
C GLY A 126 -4.47 -12.24 -4.38
N THR A 127 -5.77 -11.95 -4.47
CA THR A 127 -6.35 -11.16 -5.55
C THR A 127 -6.98 -9.86 -5.04
N ASP A 128 -6.74 -9.50 -3.79
CA ASP A 128 -7.25 -8.27 -3.20
C ASP A 128 -6.40 -7.07 -3.66
N ALA A 129 -7.02 -6.17 -4.41
CA ALA A 129 -6.35 -5.01 -5.00
C ALA A 129 -5.76 -4.03 -3.97
N HIS A 130 -6.17 -4.10 -2.69
CA HIS A 130 -5.64 -3.20 -1.67
C HIS A 130 -4.16 -3.41 -1.32
N HIS A 131 -3.59 -4.57 -1.68
CA HIS A 131 -2.17 -4.82 -1.52
C HIS A 131 -1.45 -5.18 -2.83
N LEU A 132 -2.14 -5.05 -3.96
CA LEU A 132 -1.55 -5.21 -5.28
C LEU A 132 -1.21 -3.83 -5.86
N ARG A 133 -0.01 -3.69 -6.43
CA ARG A 133 0.46 -2.43 -7.01
C ARG A 133 1.19 -2.67 -8.32
N SER A 134 1.12 -1.69 -9.19
CA SER A 134 2.00 -1.64 -10.35
C SER A 134 3.45 -1.50 -9.89
N SER A 135 4.35 -2.36 -10.37
CA SER A 135 5.77 -2.31 -10.11
C SER A 135 6.56 -2.60 -11.38
N ASP A 136 7.74 -2.00 -11.55
CA ASP A 136 8.65 -2.46 -12.59
C ASP A 136 8.96 -3.95 -12.43
N VAL A 137 9.03 -4.70 -13.53
CA VAL A 137 9.24 -6.15 -13.51
C VAL A 137 10.54 -6.55 -12.83
N GLN A 138 11.63 -5.80 -13.06
CA GLN A 138 12.93 -6.08 -12.46
C GLN A 138 12.95 -5.69 -10.99
N MET A 139 12.38 -4.53 -10.64
CA MET A 139 12.25 -4.07 -9.26
C MET A 139 11.42 -5.03 -8.41
N ASN A 140 10.30 -5.55 -8.97
CA ASN A 140 9.49 -6.58 -8.34
C ASN A 140 10.29 -7.89 -8.15
N GLY A 141 11.05 -8.29 -9.16
CA GLY A 141 11.97 -9.45 -9.08
C GLY A 141 13.04 -9.26 -8.01
N ASP A 142 13.64 -8.08 -7.93
CA ASP A 142 14.66 -7.75 -6.94
C ASP A 142 14.08 -7.73 -5.52
N ARG A 143 12.88 -7.21 -5.35
CA ARG A 143 12.18 -7.30 -4.06
C ARG A 143 11.88 -8.76 -3.71
N GLY A 144 11.38 -9.55 -4.65
CA GLY A 144 11.03 -10.95 -4.46
C GLY A 144 10.07 -11.16 -3.28
N ASN A 145 10.45 -11.99 -2.31
CA ASN A 145 9.70 -12.19 -1.08
C ASN A 145 10.43 -11.68 0.18
N ARG A 146 11.34 -10.72 0.02
CA ARG A 146 12.06 -10.16 1.17
C ARG A 146 11.10 -9.44 2.11
N GLU A 147 11.30 -9.66 3.40
CA GLU A 147 10.62 -8.90 4.44
C GLU A 147 11.04 -7.43 4.40
N PHE A 148 10.12 -6.56 4.76
CA PHE A 148 10.42 -5.12 4.86
C PHE A 148 11.26 -4.82 6.10
N ALA A 149 12.19 -3.89 5.94
CA ALA A 149 13.04 -3.41 7.03
C ALA A 149 13.20 -1.88 7.00
N THR A 150 13.68 -1.34 8.10
CA THR A 150 14.06 0.07 8.19
C THR A 150 15.23 0.36 7.25
N GLY A 151 15.18 1.49 6.57
CA GLY A 151 16.20 2.00 5.68
C GLY A 151 16.06 3.51 5.50
N SER A 152 16.76 4.08 4.54
CA SER A 152 16.68 5.50 4.18
C SER A 152 16.92 5.71 2.69
N GLY A 153 16.37 6.79 2.15
CA GLY A 153 16.49 7.14 0.73
C GLY A 153 15.56 6.35 -0.18
N ASN A 154 16.09 5.87 -1.28
CA ASN A 154 15.34 5.14 -2.30
C ASN A 154 15.10 3.69 -1.91
N ALA A 155 14.15 3.03 -2.60
CA ALA A 155 13.87 1.62 -2.39
C ALA A 155 15.08 0.75 -2.77
N GLY A 156 15.27 -0.35 -2.05
CA GLY A 156 16.36 -1.28 -2.32
C GLY A 156 16.64 -2.26 -1.21
N ASN A 157 17.66 -3.07 -1.43
CA ASN A 157 18.10 -4.08 -0.47
C ASN A 157 18.73 -3.46 0.78
N VAL A 158 18.37 -3.97 1.94
CA VAL A 158 19.02 -3.70 3.23
C VAL A 158 19.43 -5.06 3.82
N GLY A 159 20.63 -5.50 3.47
CA GLY A 159 21.05 -6.87 3.76
C GLY A 159 20.16 -7.90 3.06
N ALA A 160 19.56 -8.80 3.83
CA ALA A 160 18.63 -9.81 3.32
C ALA A 160 17.19 -9.28 3.16
N TYR A 161 16.94 -8.05 3.55
CA TYR A 161 15.61 -7.42 3.62
C TYR A 161 15.44 -6.38 2.52
N TRP A 162 14.22 -5.78 2.49
CA TRP A 162 13.86 -4.74 1.53
C TRP A 162 13.40 -3.47 2.23
N PHE A 163 13.99 -2.33 1.86
CA PHE A 163 13.46 -1.03 2.22
C PHE A 163 12.58 -0.51 1.05
N PRO A 164 11.33 -0.16 1.29
CA PRO A 164 10.43 0.23 0.19
C PRO A 164 10.67 1.64 -0.36
N GLY A 165 11.60 2.40 0.22
CA GLY A 165 11.84 3.81 -0.09
C GLY A 165 11.05 4.77 0.79
N GLU A 166 11.61 5.95 1.01
CA GLU A 166 10.98 7.01 1.82
C GLU A 166 9.58 7.38 1.30
N GLU A 167 9.40 7.39 0.00
CA GLU A 167 8.13 7.70 -0.65
C GLU A 167 7.05 6.67 -0.33
N TRP A 168 7.40 5.38 -0.36
CA TRP A 168 6.43 4.29 -0.34
C TRP A 168 6.22 3.63 1.02
N LYS A 169 7.11 3.87 1.98
CA LYS A 169 7.08 3.19 3.30
C LYS A 169 5.73 3.33 4.02
N GLY A 170 5.10 4.50 3.90
CA GLY A 170 3.79 4.74 4.52
C GLY A 170 2.66 3.99 3.83
N ASP A 171 2.68 3.91 2.51
CA ASP A 171 1.69 3.14 1.73
C ASP A 171 1.84 1.65 1.98
N VAL A 172 3.08 1.14 1.96
CA VAL A 172 3.40 -0.25 2.31
C VAL A 172 2.86 -0.59 3.69
N ALA A 173 3.15 0.24 4.70
CA ALA A 173 2.66 0.01 6.06
C ALA A 173 1.12 -0.06 6.13
N ARG A 174 0.41 0.83 5.44
CA ARG A 174 -1.06 0.81 5.37
C ARG A 174 -1.59 -0.45 4.70
N MET A 175 -0.95 -0.92 3.62
CA MET A 175 -1.31 -2.17 2.96
C MET A 175 -1.13 -3.37 3.88
N MET A 176 0.00 -3.45 4.62
CA MET A 176 0.24 -4.54 5.58
C MET A 176 -0.79 -4.52 6.71
N MET A 177 -1.14 -3.34 7.23
CA MET A 177 -2.22 -3.19 8.23
C MET A 177 -3.58 -3.63 7.69
N TYR A 178 -3.91 -3.25 6.44
CA TYR A 178 -5.14 -3.70 5.79
C TYR A 178 -5.20 -5.22 5.70
N MET A 179 -4.14 -5.85 5.21
CA MET A 179 -4.07 -7.32 5.09
C MET A 179 -4.21 -8.01 6.44
N TYR A 180 -3.59 -7.48 7.48
CA TYR A 180 -3.75 -8.00 8.84
C TYR A 180 -5.16 -7.81 9.39
N LEU A 181 -5.80 -6.67 9.14
CA LEU A 181 -7.19 -6.44 9.57
C LEU A 181 -8.15 -7.42 8.88
N ARG A 182 -8.06 -7.53 7.56
CA ARG A 182 -9.00 -8.30 6.76
C ARG A 182 -8.77 -9.81 6.83
N TYR A 183 -7.52 -10.24 6.76
CA TYR A 183 -7.14 -11.67 6.64
C TYR A 183 -6.50 -12.24 7.90
N SER A 184 -6.45 -11.44 8.96
CA SER A 184 -6.08 -11.84 10.32
C SER A 184 -4.84 -12.75 10.40
N THR A 185 -5.03 -14.01 10.81
CA THR A 185 -3.94 -14.97 11.03
C THR A 185 -3.23 -15.42 9.77
N GLN A 186 -3.86 -15.31 8.61
CA GLN A 186 -3.20 -15.61 7.33
C GLN A 186 -2.14 -14.57 6.99
N CYS A 187 -2.39 -13.29 7.30
CA CYS A 187 -1.54 -12.17 6.92
C CYS A 187 -0.99 -11.44 8.16
N LEU A 188 -0.19 -12.12 8.95
CA LEU A 188 0.43 -11.53 10.14
C LEU A 188 1.51 -10.50 9.76
N PRO A 189 1.59 -9.34 10.45
CA PRO A 189 2.62 -8.33 10.19
C PRO A 189 4.05 -8.86 10.35
N ASN A 190 4.26 -9.74 11.32
CA ASN A 190 5.57 -10.33 11.62
C ASN A 190 6.10 -11.24 10.49
N ASN A 191 5.26 -11.62 9.53
CA ASN A 191 5.68 -12.42 8.39
C ASN A 191 6.26 -11.56 7.26
N VAL A 192 6.01 -10.26 7.26
CA VAL A 192 6.34 -9.37 6.12
C VAL A 192 7.27 -8.23 6.49
N GLY A 193 7.60 -8.05 7.75
CA GLY A 193 8.48 -6.97 8.17
C GLY A 193 9.17 -7.25 9.47
N ILE A 194 10.40 -6.78 9.55
CA ILE A 194 11.16 -6.75 10.79
C ILE A 194 11.10 -5.35 11.38
N GLY A 195 10.96 -5.27 12.70
CA GLY A 195 10.94 -4.02 13.44
C GLY A 195 11.17 -4.26 14.91
N SER A 196 11.50 -3.21 15.66
CA SER A 196 11.44 -3.26 17.10
C SER A 196 9.97 -3.17 17.53
N SER A 197 9.52 -4.10 18.36
CA SER A 197 8.30 -3.88 19.15
C SER A 197 8.50 -2.64 20.01
N VAL A 198 7.62 -1.66 19.87
CA VAL A 198 7.55 -0.53 20.80
C VAL A 198 6.85 -0.98 22.05
#